data_c5c88ed93d237831ff1f66a498f2c9ee
#
_entry.id   c5c88ed93d237831ff1f66a498f2c9ee
#
_cell.length_a   1.000
_cell.length_b   1.000
_cell.length_c   1.000
_cell.angle_alpha   90.00
_cell.angle_beta   90.00
_cell.angle_gamma   90.00
#
_symmetry.space_group_name_H-M   'P 1'
#
loop_
_entity.id
_entity.type
_entity.pdbx_description
1 polymer ?
#
loop_
_entity_poly.entity_id
_entity_poly.type
_entity_poly.pdbx_seq_one_letter_code
_entity_poly.pdbx_strand_id
1 'polypeptide(L)'
;SLLSEGLQATSYCYAISGRQWNDIPRQTDALMKEHGQDVDAILIFIGTNDYNHAIPLGEWYDIEERDVTYTKKGVVMTEKRKHRQMSMDEKTYRGRINIALKKIKQLYPTKQVVLLTPIHRAFFASGEKNIQPDELYPNALGLWIDDYIDAVKQAGNIWAVPVMDLH
;
A
#
# COMPACT_ATOMS: atom_id res chain seq x y z
N SER A 1 4.20 18.89 15.13
CA SER A 1 4.58 17.48 15.34
C SER A 1 6.09 17.34 15.36
N LEU A 2 6.63 16.26 15.93
CA LEU A 2 8.08 15.99 15.93
C LEU A 2 8.67 15.98 14.51
N LEU A 3 7.91 15.47 13.53
CA LEU A 3 8.31 15.52 12.13
C LEU A 3 8.38 16.96 11.60
N SER A 4 7.39 17.80 11.93
CA SER A 4 7.38 19.22 11.49
C SER A 4 8.55 19.98 12.06
N GLU A 5 8.87 19.76 13.33
CA GLU A 5 10.00 20.43 14.01
C GLU A 5 11.34 19.95 13.45
N GLY A 6 11.53 18.64 13.31
CA GLY A 6 12.78 18.06 12.82
C GLY A 6 13.08 18.39 11.35
N LEU A 7 12.06 18.50 10.51
CA LEU A 7 12.20 18.81 9.08
C LEU A 7 12.02 20.30 8.75
N GLN A 8 11.68 21.15 9.73
CA GLN A 8 11.28 22.55 9.51
C GLN A 8 10.18 22.69 8.43
N ALA A 9 9.22 21.76 8.45
CA ALA A 9 8.17 21.62 7.47
C ALA A 9 6.77 21.74 8.10
N THR A 10 5.79 22.15 7.32
CA THR A 10 4.37 22.04 7.70
C THR A 10 3.91 20.60 7.48
N SER A 11 3.27 19.98 8.46
CA SER A 11 2.71 18.63 8.31
C SER A 11 1.20 18.64 8.44
N TYR A 12 0.54 17.97 7.50
CA TYR A 12 -0.89 17.71 7.49
C TYR A 12 -1.12 16.23 7.82
N CYS A 13 -1.87 15.94 8.88
CA CYS A 13 -2.07 14.58 9.36
C CYS A 13 -3.50 14.10 9.04
N TYR A 14 -3.61 13.10 8.16
CA TYR A 14 -4.85 12.43 7.80
C TYR A 14 -5.00 11.06 8.46
N ALA A 15 -4.04 10.69 9.32
CA ALA A 15 -4.06 9.40 10.02
C ALA A 15 -5.22 9.33 11.02
N ILE A 16 -5.95 8.22 10.97
CA ILE A 16 -7.06 7.92 11.88
C ILE A 16 -6.81 6.52 12.45
N SER A 17 -6.90 6.36 13.77
CA SER A 17 -6.72 5.07 14.42
C SER A 17 -7.68 4.00 13.85
N GLY A 18 -7.19 2.77 13.71
CA GLY A 18 -7.98 1.64 13.21
C GLY A 18 -8.09 1.57 11.68
N ARG A 19 -7.53 2.51 10.93
CA ARG A 19 -7.64 2.51 9.47
C ARG A 19 -6.69 1.52 8.81
N GLN A 20 -7.05 1.14 7.58
CA GLN A 20 -6.40 0.13 6.74
C GLN A 20 -6.04 0.73 5.37
N TRP A 21 -5.32 -0.01 4.54
CA TRP A 21 -4.93 0.44 3.19
C TRP A 21 -6.10 0.91 2.31
N ASN A 22 -7.29 0.32 2.47
CA ASN A 22 -8.49 0.73 1.73
C ASN A 22 -8.99 2.14 2.09
N ASP A 23 -8.50 2.76 3.17
CA ASP A 23 -8.81 4.14 3.52
C ASP A 23 -7.92 5.18 2.80
N ILE A 24 -6.74 4.78 2.32
CA ILE A 24 -5.77 5.70 1.70
C ILE A 24 -6.35 6.45 0.49
N PRO A 25 -7.13 5.84 -0.42
CA PRO A 25 -7.74 6.59 -1.51
C PRO A 25 -8.61 7.76 -1.04
N ARG A 26 -9.41 7.56 -0.01
CA ARG A 26 -10.27 8.60 0.57
C ARG A 26 -9.46 9.69 1.25
N GLN A 27 -8.40 9.33 1.98
CA GLN A 27 -7.49 10.29 2.61
C GLN A 27 -6.74 11.11 1.54
N THR A 28 -6.39 10.50 0.43
CA THR A 28 -5.77 11.16 -0.73
C THR A 28 -6.73 12.19 -1.37
N ASP A 29 -8.02 11.83 -1.49
CA ASP A 29 -9.04 12.77 -1.98
C ASP A 29 -9.23 13.96 -1.03
N ALA A 30 -9.21 13.72 0.28
CA ALA A 30 -9.28 14.78 1.27
C ALA A 30 -8.06 15.72 1.18
N LEU A 31 -6.85 15.18 1.09
CA LEU A 31 -5.63 15.95 0.91
C LEU A 31 -5.70 16.81 -0.36
N MET A 32 -6.14 16.25 -1.48
CA MET A 32 -6.28 16.99 -2.74
C MET A 32 -7.32 18.11 -2.61
N LYS A 33 -8.44 17.85 -1.93
CA LYS A 33 -9.50 18.85 -1.73
C LYS A 33 -9.04 20.02 -0.86
N GLU A 34 -8.25 19.75 0.16
CA GLU A 34 -7.87 20.75 1.17
C GLU A 34 -6.60 21.52 0.79
N HIS A 35 -5.64 20.87 0.13
CA HIS A 35 -4.32 21.44 -0.16
C HIS A 35 -3.94 21.40 -1.64
N GLY A 36 -4.73 20.75 -2.51
CA GLY A 36 -4.42 20.66 -3.93
C GLY A 36 -3.04 20.06 -4.18
N GLN A 37 -2.21 20.78 -4.95
CA GLN A 37 -0.83 20.39 -5.25
C GLN A 37 0.20 21.01 -4.28
N ASP A 38 -0.26 21.75 -3.25
CA ASP A 38 0.62 22.43 -2.29
C ASP A 38 1.12 21.45 -1.21
N VAL A 39 1.78 20.39 -1.66
CA VAL A 39 2.46 19.40 -0.82
C VAL A 39 3.75 18.95 -1.51
N ASP A 40 4.80 18.71 -0.76
CA ASP A 40 6.10 18.28 -1.30
C ASP A 40 6.28 16.76 -1.21
N ALA A 41 5.77 16.16 -0.13
CA ALA A 41 5.90 14.73 0.13
C ALA A 41 4.65 14.15 0.80
N ILE A 42 4.40 12.86 0.53
CA ILE A 42 3.33 12.06 1.11
C ILE A 42 3.97 10.85 1.79
N LEU A 43 3.81 10.75 3.12
CA LEU A 43 4.28 9.63 3.91
C LEU A 43 3.10 8.72 4.24
N ILE A 44 3.25 7.41 3.99
CA ILE A 44 2.22 6.41 4.23
C ILE A 44 2.73 5.41 5.26
N PHE A 45 2.14 5.45 6.45
CA PHE A 45 2.45 4.55 7.55
C PHE A 45 1.18 3.80 7.96
N ILE A 46 0.99 2.60 7.41
CA ILE A 46 -0.24 1.81 7.56
C ILE A 46 0.03 0.32 7.30
N GLY A 47 -0.90 -0.57 7.68
CA GLY A 47 -0.82 -2.01 7.41
C GLY A 47 -1.03 -2.88 8.65
N THR A 48 -0.73 -2.37 9.84
CA THR A 48 -0.94 -3.11 11.10
C THR A 48 -2.40 -3.55 11.27
N ASN A 49 -3.36 -2.70 10.92
CA ASN A 49 -4.78 -3.05 11.04
C ASN A 49 -5.23 -4.03 9.94
N ASP A 50 -4.62 -4.03 8.77
CA ASP A 50 -4.87 -5.05 7.76
C ASP A 50 -4.42 -6.42 8.27
N TYR A 51 -3.24 -6.52 8.90
CA TYR A 51 -2.79 -7.73 9.57
C TYR A 51 -3.74 -8.15 10.71
N ASN A 52 -4.14 -7.23 11.60
CA ASN A 52 -5.04 -7.51 12.72
C ASN A 52 -6.41 -8.05 12.27
N HIS A 53 -6.92 -7.56 11.14
CA HIS A 53 -8.19 -7.99 10.57
C HIS A 53 -8.03 -9.17 9.60
N ALA A 54 -6.85 -9.78 9.55
CA ALA A 54 -6.55 -10.93 8.71
C ALA A 54 -6.97 -10.72 7.24
N ILE A 55 -6.61 -9.57 6.67
CA ILE A 55 -6.86 -9.30 5.25
C ILE A 55 -5.96 -10.22 4.42
N PRO A 56 -6.49 -11.04 3.50
CA PRO A 56 -5.66 -11.92 2.66
C PRO A 56 -4.63 -11.13 1.87
N LEU A 57 -3.43 -11.67 1.70
CA LEU A 57 -2.37 -10.97 0.95
C LEU A 57 -2.75 -10.75 -0.51
N GLY A 58 -3.36 -11.73 -1.16
CA GLY A 58 -3.69 -11.69 -2.59
C GLY A 58 -2.45 -11.68 -3.49
N GLU A 59 -2.65 -11.31 -4.74
CA GLU A 59 -1.59 -11.24 -5.75
C GLU A 59 -1.36 -9.80 -6.20
N TRP A 60 -0.13 -9.51 -6.68
CA TRP A 60 0.20 -8.20 -7.25
C TRP A 60 -0.42 -7.98 -8.63
N TYR A 61 -0.61 -9.07 -9.36
CA TYR A 61 -1.03 -9.04 -10.76
C TYR A 61 -2.10 -10.09 -11.03
N ASP A 62 -3.09 -9.70 -11.80
CA ASP A 62 -4.01 -10.61 -12.46
C ASP A 62 -3.40 -11.04 -13.81
N ILE A 63 -3.56 -12.32 -14.16
CA ILE A 63 -3.02 -12.90 -15.39
C ILE A 63 -4.19 -13.31 -16.27
N GLU A 64 -4.22 -12.85 -17.50
CA GLU A 64 -5.20 -13.22 -18.52
C GLU A 64 -4.52 -13.53 -19.84
N GLU A 65 -5.20 -14.25 -20.73
CA GLU A 65 -4.75 -14.43 -22.11
C GLU A 65 -5.32 -13.33 -23.00
N ARG A 66 -4.45 -12.71 -23.78
CA ARG A 66 -4.83 -11.70 -24.78
C ARG A 66 -4.26 -12.06 -26.14
N ASP A 67 -5.01 -11.72 -27.19
CA ASP A 67 -4.51 -11.82 -28.55
C ASP A 67 -3.51 -10.69 -28.80
N VAL A 68 -2.32 -11.06 -29.28
CA VAL A 68 -1.25 -10.15 -29.67
C VAL A 68 -1.00 -10.29 -31.16
N THR A 69 -1.17 -9.19 -31.88
CA THR A 69 -0.90 -9.13 -33.30
C THR A 69 0.46 -8.49 -33.57
N TYR A 70 1.30 -9.16 -34.36
CA TYR A 70 2.65 -8.68 -34.70
C TYR A 70 3.00 -9.07 -36.12
N THR A 71 3.98 -8.40 -36.71
CA THR A 71 4.47 -8.67 -38.05
C THR A 71 5.80 -9.43 -38.00
N LYS A 72 5.87 -10.59 -38.64
CA LYS A 72 7.10 -11.37 -38.76
C LYS A 72 7.37 -11.63 -40.23
N LYS A 73 8.52 -11.20 -40.75
CA LYS A 73 8.93 -11.30 -42.15
C LYS A 73 7.85 -10.82 -43.15
N GLY A 74 7.18 -9.72 -42.85
CA GLY A 74 6.14 -9.12 -43.68
C GLY A 74 4.76 -9.77 -43.56
N VAL A 75 4.60 -10.83 -42.73
CA VAL A 75 3.33 -11.52 -42.51
C VAL A 75 2.77 -11.11 -41.18
N VAL A 76 1.49 -10.70 -41.15
CA VAL A 76 0.75 -10.41 -39.92
C VAL A 76 0.34 -11.73 -39.25
N MET A 77 0.69 -11.88 -37.98
CA MET A 77 0.38 -13.05 -37.18
C MET A 77 -0.35 -12.63 -35.92
N THR A 78 -1.28 -13.43 -35.47
CA THR A 78 -1.99 -13.25 -34.19
C THR A 78 -1.81 -14.50 -33.34
N GLU A 79 -1.41 -14.34 -32.10
CA GLU A 79 -1.28 -15.47 -31.16
C GLU A 79 -1.73 -15.04 -29.76
N LYS A 80 -2.15 -16.00 -28.95
CA LYS A 80 -2.50 -15.79 -27.54
C LYS A 80 -1.25 -15.73 -26.69
N ARG A 81 -1.13 -14.70 -25.88
CA ARG A 81 -0.06 -14.52 -24.89
C ARG A 81 -0.62 -14.20 -23.53
N LYS A 82 0.07 -14.65 -22.48
CA LYS A 82 -0.21 -14.22 -21.12
C LYS A 82 0.09 -12.73 -20.99
N HIS A 83 -0.89 -12.00 -20.50
CA HIS A 83 -0.82 -10.60 -20.16
C HIS A 83 -1.05 -10.44 -18.67
N ARG A 84 -0.23 -9.67 -18.00
CA ARG A 84 -0.43 -9.32 -16.59
C ARG A 84 -0.84 -7.86 -16.45
N GLN A 85 -1.76 -7.61 -15.55
CA GLN A 85 -2.16 -6.27 -15.13
C GLN A 85 -2.14 -6.18 -13.61
N MET A 86 -2.01 -4.98 -13.06
CA MET A 86 -2.08 -4.78 -11.60
C MET A 86 -3.41 -5.29 -11.07
N SER A 87 -3.39 -6.14 -10.06
CA SER A 87 -4.61 -6.55 -9.36
C SER A 87 -5.17 -5.35 -8.58
N MET A 88 -6.46 -5.08 -8.77
CA MET A 88 -7.20 -4.01 -8.09
C MET A 88 -8.28 -4.61 -7.16
N ASP A 89 -7.98 -5.76 -6.56
CA ASP A 89 -8.89 -6.42 -5.64
C ASP A 89 -8.85 -5.76 -4.25
N GLU A 90 -9.87 -4.97 -3.93
CA GLU A 90 -10.00 -4.28 -2.63
C GLU A 90 -10.14 -5.24 -1.41
N LYS A 91 -10.40 -6.53 -1.65
CA LYS A 91 -10.50 -7.54 -0.60
C LYS A 91 -9.15 -8.08 -0.19
N THR A 92 -8.09 -7.81 -0.92
CA THR A 92 -6.74 -8.30 -0.66
C THR A 92 -5.78 -7.16 -0.32
N TYR A 93 -4.76 -7.46 0.48
CA TYR A 93 -3.79 -6.48 0.94
C TYR A 93 -3.00 -5.85 -0.21
N ARG A 94 -2.46 -6.70 -1.12
CA ARG A 94 -1.71 -6.23 -2.29
C ARG A 94 -2.59 -5.44 -3.26
N GLY A 95 -3.84 -5.87 -3.46
CA GLY A 95 -4.80 -5.13 -4.28
C GLY A 95 -5.13 -3.75 -3.70
N ARG A 96 -5.33 -3.65 -2.37
CA ARG A 96 -5.52 -2.36 -1.67
C ARG A 96 -4.34 -1.43 -1.83
N ILE A 97 -3.10 -1.95 -1.70
CA ILE A 97 -1.87 -1.17 -1.94
C ILE A 97 -1.84 -0.65 -3.38
N ASN A 98 -2.14 -1.51 -4.36
CA ASN A 98 -2.17 -1.12 -5.77
C ASN A 98 -3.20 0.00 -6.02
N ILE A 99 -4.42 -0.11 -5.48
CA ILE A 99 -5.46 0.91 -5.59
C ILE A 99 -4.98 2.24 -4.98
N ALA A 100 -4.41 2.18 -3.78
CA ALA A 100 -3.93 3.35 -3.06
C ALA A 100 -2.80 4.07 -3.83
N LEU A 101 -1.75 3.34 -4.22
CA LEU A 101 -0.60 3.91 -4.92
C LEU A 101 -0.95 4.40 -6.32
N LYS A 102 -1.84 3.70 -7.04
CA LYS A 102 -2.38 4.18 -8.31
C LYS A 102 -3.06 5.54 -8.14
N LYS A 103 -3.94 5.66 -7.16
CA LYS A 103 -4.66 6.91 -6.85
C LYS A 103 -3.70 8.06 -6.54
N ILE A 104 -2.74 7.82 -5.64
CA ILE A 104 -1.76 8.83 -5.26
C ILE A 104 -0.93 9.28 -6.47
N LYS A 105 -0.39 8.35 -7.25
CA LYS A 105 0.42 8.69 -8.43
C LYS A 105 -0.39 9.38 -9.53
N GLN A 106 -1.68 9.14 -9.63
CA GLN A 106 -2.56 9.87 -10.55
C GLN A 106 -2.79 11.32 -10.11
N LEU A 107 -3.02 11.55 -8.82
CA LEU A 107 -3.27 12.89 -8.28
C LEU A 107 -1.98 13.68 -8.01
N TYR A 108 -0.90 13.00 -7.68
CA TYR A 108 0.39 13.58 -7.28
C TYR A 108 1.56 12.99 -8.08
N PRO A 109 1.57 13.11 -9.42
CA PRO A 109 2.53 12.41 -10.28
C PRO A 109 3.97 12.85 -10.08
N THR A 110 4.20 14.07 -9.58
CA THR A 110 5.54 14.65 -9.39
C THR A 110 5.97 14.75 -7.93
N LYS A 111 5.12 14.35 -7.00
CA LYS A 111 5.40 14.49 -5.56
C LYS A 111 6.10 13.27 -5.02
N GLN A 112 6.95 13.49 -4.00
CA GLN A 112 7.63 12.40 -3.33
C GLN A 112 6.62 11.57 -2.51
N VAL A 113 6.60 10.26 -2.73
CA VAL A 113 5.83 9.31 -1.92
C VAL A 113 6.81 8.42 -1.19
N VAL A 114 6.61 8.18 0.10
CA VAL A 114 7.43 7.30 0.93
C VAL A 114 6.52 6.36 1.70
N LEU A 115 6.80 5.06 1.62
CA LEU A 115 6.14 4.04 2.44
C LEU A 115 6.96 3.80 3.70
N LEU A 116 6.28 3.63 4.82
CA LEU A 116 6.88 3.20 6.08
C LEU A 116 6.29 1.84 6.45
N THR A 117 7.16 0.86 6.76
CA THR A 117 6.69 -0.45 7.22
C THR A 117 6.06 -0.35 8.61
N PRO A 118 5.09 -1.22 8.95
CA PRO A 118 4.68 -1.40 10.34
C PRO A 118 5.89 -1.67 11.25
N ILE A 119 5.85 -1.11 12.45
CA ILE A 119 6.89 -1.31 13.47
C ILE A 119 6.72 -2.64 14.20
N HIS A 120 7.77 -3.08 14.89
CA HIS A 120 7.69 -4.19 15.85
C HIS A 120 6.55 -4.02 16.87
N ARG A 121 5.96 -5.11 17.26
CA ARG A 121 4.81 -5.13 18.18
C ARG A 121 5.13 -5.93 19.44
N ALA A 122 5.02 -5.29 20.58
CA ALA A 122 4.92 -5.96 21.86
C ALA A 122 3.45 -6.19 22.25
N PHE A 123 3.22 -7.09 23.20
CA PHE A 123 1.91 -7.22 23.82
C PHE A 123 1.46 -5.89 24.40
N PHE A 124 0.23 -5.50 24.12
CA PHE A 124 -0.36 -4.28 24.64
C PHE A 124 -1.81 -4.54 25.04
N ALA A 125 -2.13 -4.22 26.29
CA ALA A 125 -3.49 -4.23 26.81
C ALA A 125 -3.88 -2.82 27.24
N SER A 126 -4.88 -2.25 26.58
CA SER A 126 -5.48 -0.96 26.95
C SER A 126 -6.94 -1.17 27.30
N GLY A 127 -7.20 -1.52 28.57
CA GLY A 127 -8.52 -1.89 29.05
C GLY A 127 -8.99 -3.26 28.52
N GLU A 128 -10.19 -3.66 28.93
CA GLU A 128 -10.73 -5.00 28.66
C GLU A 128 -11.03 -5.27 27.16
N LYS A 129 -11.17 -4.21 26.36
CA LYS A 129 -11.61 -4.30 24.96
C LYS A 129 -10.50 -4.12 23.93
N ASN A 130 -9.31 -3.73 24.35
CA ASN A 130 -8.22 -3.44 23.41
C ASN A 130 -6.98 -4.22 23.81
N ILE A 131 -7.03 -5.53 23.60
CA ILE A 131 -5.90 -6.43 23.81
C ILE A 131 -5.29 -6.72 22.44
N GLN A 132 -4.03 -6.36 22.27
CA GLN A 132 -3.28 -6.66 21.05
C GLN A 132 -2.17 -7.65 21.36
N PRO A 133 -2.16 -8.83 20.72
CA PRO A 133 -1.06 -9.77 20.85
C PRO A 133 0.23 -9.16 20.30
N ASP A 134 1.37 -9.70 20.73
CA ASP A 134 2.66 -9.36 20.12
C ASP A 134 2.81 -10.01 18.74
N GLU A 135 3.91 -9.69 18.06
CA GLU A 135 4.20 -10.17 16.71
C GLU A 135 4.56 -11.66 16.62
N LEU A 136 4.72 -12.33 17.77
CA LEU A 136 5.04 -13.76 17.85
C LEU A 136 3.80 -14.66 17.61
N TYR A 137 2.64 -14.06 17.39
CA TYR A 137 1.40 -14.78 17.06
C TYR A 137 0.95 -14.44 15.65
N PRO A 138 0.58 -15.46 14.83
CA PRO A 138 -0.01 -15.21 13.53
C PRO A 138 -1.44 -14.69 13.68
N ASN A 139 -1.95 -14.07 12.64
CA ASN A 139 -3.34 -13.65 12.57
C ASN A 139 -4.29 -14.84 12.29
N ALA A 140 -5.59 -14.58 12.15
CA ALA A 140 -6.60 -15.61 11.91
C ALA A 140 -6.43 -16.41 10.61
N LEU A 141 -5.62 -15.93 9.66
CA LEU A 141 -5.24 -16.65 8.43
C LEU A 141 -3.94 -17.43 8.58
N GLY A 142 -3.31 -17.43 9.77
CA GLY A 142 -2.00 -18.05 9.98
C GLY A 142 -0.83 -17.25 9.38
N LEU A 143 -1.05 -15.98 9.02
CA LEU A 143 -0.05 -15.09 8.49
C LEU A 143 0.59 -14.25 9.59
N TRP A 144 1.89 -14.01 9.46
CA TRP A 144 2.66 -13.18 10.39
C TRP A 144 2.64 -11.72 9.94
N ILE A 145 2.97 -10.80 10.85
CA ILE A 145 3.10 -9.38 10.48
C ILE A 145 4.19 -9.18 9.42
N ASP A 146 5.22 -9.99 9.44
CA ASP A 146 6.31 -10.02 8.45
C ASP A 146 5.80 -10.19 7.02
N ASP A 147 4.78 -11.02 6.79
CA ASP A 147 4.20 -11.21 5.46
C ASP A 147 3.60 -9.91 4.90
N TYR A 148 3.01 -9.09 5.78
CA TYR A 148 2.45 -7.77 5.43
C TYR A 148 3.55 -6.73 5.22
N ILE A 149 4.60 -6.78 6.03
CA ILE A 149 5.78 -5.92 5.90
C ILE A 149 6.51 -6.19 4.59
N ASP A 150 6.72 -7.46 4.26
CA ASP A 150 7.33 -7.86 2.99
C ASP A 150 6.51 -7.40 1.79
N ALA A 151 5.19 -7.41 1.89
CA ALA A 151 4.35 -6.85 0.85
C ALA A 151 4.55 -5.33 0.69
N VAL A 152 4.72 -4.56 1.77
CA VAL A 152 5.05 -3.13 1.69
C VAL A 152 6.42 -2.92 1.02
N LYS A 153 7.43 -3.72 1.37
CA LYS A 153 8.76 -3.68 0.73
C LYS A 153 8.67 -4.00 -0.77
N GLN A 154 7.90 -5.02 -1.14
CA GLN A 154 7.64 -5.37 -2.55
C GLN A 154 6.93 -4.24 -3.30
N ALA A 155 5.96 -3.57 -2.67
CA ALA A 155 5.27 -2.42 -3.25
C ALA A 155 6.23 -1.30 -3.65
N GLY A 156 7.25 -1.05 -2.82
CA GLY A 156 8.30 -0.08 -3.13
C GLY A 156 8.97 -0.35 -4.48
N ASN A 157 9.33 -1.61 -4.73
CA ASN A 157 9.95 -2.02 -6.00
C ASN A 157 8.95 -1.94 -7.17
N ILE A 158 7.72 -2.42 -6.99
CA ILE A 158 6.70 -2.48 -8.04
C ILE A 158 6.28 -1.08 -8.49
N TRP A 159 6.10 -0.17 -7.54
CA TRP A 159 5.60 1.18 -7.78
C TRP A 159 6.70 2.25 -7.89
N ALA A 160 7.97 1.86 -7.79
CA ALA A 160 9.12 2.75 -7.75
C ALA A 160 8.93 3.88 -6.72
N VAL A 161 8.64 3.50 -5.47
CA VAL A 161 8.54 4.41 -4.33
C VAL A 161 9.51 3.97 -3.23
N PRO A 162 10.23 4.89 -2.58
CA PRO A 162 11.07 4.58 -1.45
C PRO A 162 10.29 3.92 -0.31
N VAL A 163 10.93 2.97 0.36
CA VAL A 163 10.41 2.34 1.57
C VAL A 163 11.39 2.60 2.71
N MET A 164 10.89 3.15 3.80
CA MET A 164 11.61 3.23 5.06
C MET A 164 11.20 2.04 5.92
N ASP A 165 12.14 1.13 6.12
CA ASP A 165 11.92 -0.04 6.96
C ASP A 165 12.06 0.34 8.43
N LEU A 166 10.96 0.23 9.17
CA LEU A 166 10.88 0.52 10.60
C LEU A 166 10.72 -0.75 11.45
N HIS A 167 10.73 -1.94 10.81
CA HIS A 167 10.57 -3.24 11.48
C HIS A 167 11.89 -3.88 11.90
#